data_1601de27071ba85f17d397f3021b4671
#
_entry.id   1601de27071ba85f17d397f3021b4671
#
_cell.length_a   1.000
_cell.length_b   1.000
_cell.length_c   1.000
_cell.angle_alpha   90.00
_cell.angle_beta   90.00
_cell.angle_gamma   90.00
#
_symmetry.space_group_name_H-M   'P 1'
#
loop_
_entity.id
_entity.type
_entity.pdbx_description
1 polymer ?
#
loop_
_entity_poly.entity_id
_entity_poly.type
_entity_poly.pdbx_seq_one_letter_code
_entity_poly.pdbx_strand_id
1 'polypeptide(L)'
;MTQILNKYIFGNAESPCIIKSADVLHAKTFEDYIIDKVKHYYGMTQNELKFRLGVDSNAKSLNEILLARMLDVKGRIACTEEFQKAGIIPKTIRVQSNGKIKESMSFPTFDFIALSKEETWEESELYNYLAPTKFMFVIFQERGAGAYVF
;
A
#
# COMPACT_ATOMS: atom_id res chain seq x y z
N MET A 1 1.35 6.10 -18.55
CA MET A 1 1.33 5.84 -20.01
C MET A 1 1.59 4.37 -20.34
N THR A 2 2.54 3.69 -19.73
CA THR A 2 2.90 2.28 -20.01
C THR A 2 1.78 1.26 -19.80
N GLN A 3 0.88 1.45 -18.81
CA GLN A 3 -0.22 0.50 -18.53
C GLN A 3 -1.34 0.55 -19.58
N ILE A 4 -1.63 1.72 -20.13
CA ILE A 4 -2.63 1.87 -21.21
C ILE A 4 -2.13 1.15 -22.46
N LEU A 5 -0.85 1.29 -22.79
CA LEU A 5 -0.22 0.58 -23.90
C LEU A 5 -0.26 -0.95 -23.71
N ASN A 6 0.02 -1.46 -22.50
CA ASN A 6 -0.05 -2.89 -22.22
C ASN A 6 -1.46 -3.46 -22.38
N LYS A 7 -2.50 -2.71 -21.98
CA LYS A 7 -3.91 -3.13 -22.15
C LYS A 7 -4.30 -3.24 -23.63
N TYR A 8 -3.77 -2.36 -24.49
CA TYR A 8 -4.10 -2.36 -25.94
C TYR A 8 -3.22 -3.29 -26.78
N ILE A 9 -1.96 -3.53 -26.39
CA ILE A 9 -1.00 -4.30 -27.19
C ILE A 9 -1.00 -5.79 -26.82
N PHE A 10 -1.21 -6.15 -25.56
CA PHE A 10 -1.07 -7.53 -25.08
C PHE A 10 -2.37 -8.22 -24.71
N GLY A 11 -3.54 -7.66 -25.03
CA GLY A 11 -4.86 -8.26 -24.85
C GLY A 11 -4.99 -9.13 -23.60
N ASN A 12 -5.68 -8.66 -22.55
CA ASN A 12 -6.07 -9.44 -21.37
C ASN A 12 -5.00 -9.77 -20.31
N ALA A 13 -4.19 -8.81 -19.89
CA ALA A 13 -3.80 -8.82 -18.49
C ALA A 13 -4.94 -8.13 -17.71
N GLU A 14 -5.85 -8.87 -17.12
CA GLU A 14 -6.81 -8.33 -16.14
C GLU A 14 -5.99 -7.59 -15.08
N SER A 15 -6.09 -6.27 -15.08
CA SER A 15 -5.53 -5.48 -13.98
C SER A 15 -6.15 -6.02 -12.71
N PRO A 16 -5.36 -6.39 -11.67
CA PRO A 16 -5.92 -6.94 -10.46
C PRO A 16 -6.92 -5.93 -9.90
N CYS A 17 -8.19 -6.30 -9.91
CA CYS A 17 -9.29 -5.47 -9.45
C CYS A 17 -9.68 -5.91 -8.04
N ILE A 18 -9.71 -4.96 -7.09
CA ILE A 18 -10.09 -5.22 -5.70
C ILE A 18 -11.60 -5.20 -5.56
N ILE A 19 -12.27 -4.34 -6.32
CA ILE A 19 -13.73 -4.16 -6.31
C ILE A 19 -14.33 -4.99 -7.43
N LYS A 20 -15.10 -6.01 -7.05
CA LYS A 20 -15.76 -6.92 -8.01
C LYS A 20 -17.09 -6.38 -8.54
N SER A 21 -17.73 -5.43 -7.84
CA SER A 21 -18.97 -4.77 -8.24
C SER A 21 -18.97 -3.31 -7.83
N ALA A 22 -19.35 -2.42 -8.74
CA ALA A 22 -19.46 -0.99 -8.49
C ALA A 22 -20.51 -0.65 -7.42
N ASP A 23 -21.50 -1.51 -7.20
CA ASP A 23 -22.57 -1.31 -6.22
C ASP A 23 -22.04 -1.15 -4.79
N VAL A 24 -20.87 -1.75 -4.50
CA VAL A 24 -20.24 -1.64 -3.18
C VAL A 24 -19.86 -0.20 -2.84
N LEU A 25 -19.51 0.62 -3.85
CA LEU A 25 -19.14 2.01 -3.67
C LEU A 25 -20.33 2.98 -3.59
N HIS A 26 -21.55 2.51 -3.84
CA HIS A 26 -22.75 3.33 -3.60
C HIS A 26 -23.05 3.51 -2.10
N ALA A 27 -22.62 2.57 -1.26
CA ALA A 27 -22.92 2.53 0.16
C ALA A 27 -21.77 3.01 1.06
N LYS A 28 -20.54 3.02 0.57
CA LYS A 28 -19.35 3.38 1.36
C LYS A 28 -18.20 3.89 0.48
N THR A 29 -17.28 4.64 1.10
CA THR A 29 -16.07 5.09 0.41
C THR A 29 -15.13 3.92 0.09
N PHE A 30 -14.18 4.14 -0.81
CA PHE A 30 -13.15 3.13 -1.11
C PHE A 30 -12.27 2.85 0.10
N GLU A 31 -11.94 3.89 0.86
CA GLU A 31 -11.17 3.80 2.10
C GLU A 31 -11.87 2.90 3.13
N ASP A 32 -13.17 3.12 3.35
CA ASP A 32 -13.97 2.30 4.27
C ASP A 32 -14.04 0.83 3.81
N TYR A 33 -14.15 0.61 2.50
CA TYR A 33 -14.15 -0.74 1.92
C TYR A 33 -12.84 -1.47 2.19
N ILE A 34 -11.69 -0.79 2.01
CA ILE A 34 -10.38 -1.37 2.31
C ILE A 34 -10.24 -1.69 3.79
N ILE A 35 -10.63 -0.75 4.68
CA ILE A 35 -10.60 -0.95 6.14
C ILE A 35 -11.47 -2.15 6.52
N ASP A 36 -12.67 -2.25 5.98
CA ASP A 36 -13.57 -3.38 6.24
C ASP A 36 -12.97 -4.74 5.83
N LYS A 37 -12.24 -4.78 4.74
CA LYS A 37 -11.55 -6.00 4.31
C LYS A 37 -10.42 -6.40 5.25
N VAL A 38 -9.59 -5.43 5.65
CA VAL A 38 -8.40 -5.74 6.45
C VAL A 38 -8.68 -5.92 7.94
N LYS A 39 -9.75 -5.31 8.48
CA LYS A 39 -10.10 -5.40 9.91
C LYS A 39 -10.29 -6.82 10.43
N HIS A 40 -10.66 -7.77 9.57
CA HIS A 40 -10.79 -9.18 9.93
C HIS A 40 -9.48 -9.88 10.31
N TYR A 41 -8.37 -9.22 10.04
CA TYR A 41 -7.02 -9.70 10.30
C TYR A 41 -6.34 -8.97 11.47
N TYR A 42 -7.03 -7.98 12.08
CA TYR A 42 -6.48 -7.24 13.23
C TYR A 42 -6.18 -8.18 14.41
N GLY A 43 -5.05 -7.95 15.05
CA GLY A 43 -4.57 -8.76 16.16
C GLY A 43 -3.87 -10.05 15.77
N MET A 44 -3.82 -10.40 14.48
CA MET A 44 -3.13 -11.60 14.01
C MET A 44 -1.62 -11.33 13.84
N THR A 45 -0.82 -12.31 14.23
CA THR A 45 0.63 -12.29 14.01
C THR A 45 0.96 -12.52 12.54
N GLN A 46 2.16 -12.12 12.11
CA GLN A 46 2.65 -12.41 10.75
C GLN A 46 2.59 -13.91 10.42
N ASN A 47 2.88 -14.79 11.38
CA ASN A 47 2.84 -16.24 11.15
C ASN A 47 1.40 -16.76 10.95
N GLU A 48 0.46 -16.28 11.76
CA GLU A 48 -0.96 -16.61 11.58
C GLU A 48 -1.49 -16.10 10.24
N LEU A 49 -1.10 -14.89 9.84
CA LEU A 49 -1.44 -14.33 8.54
C LEU A 49 -0.84 -15.14 7.39
N LYS A 50 0.43 -15.54 7.49
CA LYS A 50 1.07 -16.42 6.50
C LYS A 50 0.28 -17.72 6.33
N PHE A 51 -0.05 -18.37 7.43
CA PHE A 51 -0.81 -19.61 7.42
C PHE A 51 -2.20 -19.41 6.82
N ARG A 52 -2.95 -18.41 7.29
CA ARG A 52 -4.33 -18.14 6.85
C ARG A 52 -4.43 -17.73 5.38
N LEU A 53 -3.45 -16.99 4.88
CA LEU A 53 -3.42 -16.47 3.51
C LEU A 53 -2.64 -17.36 2.53
N GLY A 54 -2.09 -18.48 2.99
CA GLY A 54 -1.29 -19.38 2.16
C GLY A 54 -0.02 -18.73 1.62
N VAL A 55 0.62 -17.88 2.41
CA VAL A 55 1.86 -17.18 2.00
C VAL A 55 3.07 -17.90 2.56
N ASP A 56 3.85 -18.53 1.69
CA ASP A 56 5.17 -19.10 2.03
C ASP A 56 6.27 -18.16 1.50
N SER A 57 6.59 -17.15 2.28
CA SER A 57 7.62 -16.16 1.94
C SER A 57 8.31 -15.65 3.19
N ASN A 58 9.64 -15.44 3.08
CA ASN A 58 10.46 -14.74 4.08
C ASN A 58 11.14 -13.49 3.46
N ALA A 59 10.57 -12.98 2.37
CA ALA A 59 11.09 -11.79 1.69
C ALA A 59 10.98 -10.54 2.58
N LYS A 60 11.82 -9.56 2.33
CA LYS A 60 11.75 -8.24 2.98
C LYS A 60 10.38 -7.56 2.79
N SER A 61 9.72 -7.84 1.66
CA SER A 61 8.38 -7.35 1.31
C SER A 61 7.23 -8.21 1.86
N LEU A 62 7.48 -9.08 2.85
CA LEU A 62 6.44 -9.97 3.40
C LEU A 62 5.16 -9.21 3.78
N ASN A 63 5.26 -8.08 4.47
CA ASN A 63 4.09 -7.32 4.90
C ASN A 63 3.27 -6.78 3.72
N GLU A 64 3.94 -6.36 2.65
CA GLU A 64 3.27 -5.93 1.41
C GLU A 64 2.55 -7.10 0.74
N ILE A 65 3.18 -8.28 0.73
CA ILE A 65 2.59 -9.51 0.20
C ILE A 65 1.36 -9.93 1.03
N LEU A 66 1.47 -9.88 2.36
CA LEU A 66 0.34 -10.18 3.25
C LEU A 66 -0.82 -9.23 3.00
N LEU A 67 -0.56 -7.92 2.93
CA LEU A 67 -1.58 -6.92 2.63
C LEU A 67 -2.24 -7.16 1.27
N ALA A 68 -1.46 -7.50 0.24
CA ALA A 68 -2.00 -7.84 -1.07
C ALA A 68 -2.95 -9.04 -1.01
N ARG A 69 -2.59 -10.07 -0.25
CA ARG A 69 -3.45 -11.25 -0.05
C ARG A 69 -4.71 -10.96 0.77
N MET A 70 -4.63 -10.10 1.79
CA MET A 70 -5.81 -9.65 2.54
C MET A 70 -6.83 -8.95 1.63
N LEU A 71 -6.36 -8.26 0.59
CA LEU A 71 -7.19 -7.55 -0.38
C LEU A 71 -7.52 -8.37 -1.64
N ASP A 72 -7.18 -9.66 -1.67
CA ASP A 72 -7.36 -10.56 -2.83
C ASP A 72 -6.61 -10.11 -4.10
N VAL A 73 -5.52 -9.36 -3.95
CA VAL A 73 -4.70 -8.88 -5.06
C VAL A 73 -3.55 -9.83 -5.34
N LYS A 74 -3.38 -10.18 -6.62
CA LYS A 74 -2.18 -10.88 -7.12
C LYS A 74 -1.20 -9.82 -7.65
N GLY A 75 -0.17 -9.50 -6.86
CA GLY A 75 0.85 -8.52 -7.25
C GLY A 75 0.91 -7.31 -6.32
N ARG A 76 1.36 -6.17 -6.85
CA ARG A 76 1.51 -4.94 -6.08
C ARG A 76 0.19 -4.18 -5.99
N ILE A 77 -0.25 -3.89 -4.78
CA ILE A 77 -1.48 -3.13 -4.52
C ILE A 77 -1.44 -1.74 -5.18
N ALA A 78 -0.32 -1.06 -5.07
CA ALA A 78 -0.12 0.27 -5.67
C ALA A 78 -0.28 0.29 -7.21
N CYS A 79 -0.28 -0.88 -7.86
CA CYS A 79 -0.50 -1.01 -9.30
C CYS A 79 -1.96 -1.30 -9.67
N THR A 80 -2.86 -1.44 -8.70
CA THR A 80 -4.29 -1.62 -8.99
C THR A 80 -4.92 -0.30 -9.44
N GLU A 81 -5.90 -0.38 -10.34
CA GLU A 81 -6.56 0.82 -10.87
C GLU A 81 -7.24 1.63 -9.76
N GLU A 82 -7.83 0.95 -8.78
CA GLU A 82 -8.56 1.61 -7.70
C GLU A 82 -7.63 2.45 -6.83
N PHE A 83 -6.47 1.89 -6.42
CA PHE A 83 -5.50 2.64 -5.62
C PHE A 83 -4.91 3.82 -6.40
N GLN A 84 -4.65 3.63 -7.70
CA GLN A 84 -4.14 4.71 -8.56
C GLN A 84 -5.19 5.82 -8.75
N LYS A 85 -6.44 5.47 -9.03
CA LYS A 85 -7.53 6.43 -9.20
C LYS A 85 -7.86 7.17 -7.90
N ALA A 86 -7.77 6.48 -6.76
CA ALA A 86 -7.98 7.09 -5.45
C ALA A 86 -6.78 7.95 -4.97
N GLY A 87 -5.64 7.92 -5.68
CA GLY A 87 -4.41 8.60 -5.27
C GLY A 87 -3.82 8.07 -3.97
N ILE A 88 -4.06 6.76 -3.66
CA ILE A 88 -3.63 6.15 -2.41
C ILE A 88 -2.37 5.32 -2.62
N ILE A 89 -1.34 5.59 -1.81
CA ILE A 89 -0.09 4.82 -1.80
C ILE A 89 -0.02 4.02 -0.49
N PRO A 90 -0.10 2.68 -0.55
CA PRO A 90 0.06 1.84 0.63
C PRO A 90 1.53 1.79 1.06
N LYS A 91 1.77 1.91 2.36
CA LYS A 91 3.08 1.78 3.01
C LYS A 91 2.96 0.85 4.21
N THR A 92 3.67 -0.26 4.19
CA THR A 92 3.74 -1.16 5.35
C THR A 92 4.87 -0.76 6.28
N ILE A 93 4.58 -0.66 7.57
CA ILE A 93 5.50 -0.17 8.59
C ILE A 93 5.60 -1.20 9.70
N ARG A 94 6.82 -1.49 10.15
CA ARG A 94 7.06 -2.26 11.39
C ARG A 94 7.44 -1.32 12.52
N VAL A 95 6.66 -1.38 13.59
CA VAL A 95 6.92 -0.62 14.81
C VAL A 95 7.42 -1.57 15.87
N GLN A 96 8.59 -1.27 16.45
CA GLN A 96 9.19 -2.06 17.52
C GLN A 96 8.44 -1.89 18.84
N SER A 97 8.68 -2.75 19.79
CA SER A 97 8.07 -2.70 21.14
C SER A 97 8.35 -1.39 21.88
N ASN A 98 9.47 -0.72 21.57
CA ASN A 98 9.84 0.58 22.12
C ASN A 98 9.21 1.79 21.36
N GLY A 99 8.30 1.53 20.40
CA GLY A 99 7.64 2.55 19.60
C GLY A 99 8.45 3.09 18.41
N LYS A 100 9.68 2.62 18.21
CA LYS A 100 10.50 3.06 17.06
C LYS A 100 10.11 2.32 15.79
N ILE A 101 10.13 3.04 14.66
CA ILE A 101 9.98 2.44 13.34
C ILE A 101 11.25 1.64 13.01
N LYS A 102 11.08 0.38 12.60
CA LYS A 102 12.19 -0.54 12.35
C LYS A 102 12.98 -0.17 11.10
N GLU A 103 12.29 0.24 10.05
CA GLU A 103 12.90 0.59 8.76
C GLU A 103 12.51 2.01 8.34
N SER A 104 13.42 2.68 7.64
CA SER A 104 13.10 3.94 6.98
C SER A 104 12.09 3.71 5.84
N MET A 105 11.10 4.57 5.71
CA MET A 105 10.22 4.58 4.55
C MET A 105 10.93 5.22 3.37
N SER A 106 10.87 4.56 2.22
CA SER A 106 11.35 5.14 0.97
C SER A 106 10.26 5.98 0.31
N PHE A 107 10.65 7.14 -0.17
CA PHE A 107 9.88 8.02 -1.03
C PHE A 107 10.63 8.18 -2.37
N PRO A 108 10.00 8.69 -3.42
CA PRO A 108 10.71 9.08 -4.62
C PRO A 108 11.89 10.00 -4.29
N THR A 109 12.97 9.85 -5.01
CA THR A 109 14.11 10.75 -4.91
C THR A 109 13.73 12.12 -5.45
N PHE A 110 14.20 13.17 -4.83
CA PHE A 110 14.07 14.55 -5.30
C PHE A 110 15.43 15.25 -5.25
N ASP A 111 15.61 16.25 -6.08
CA ASP A 111 16.84 17.03 -6.14
C ASP A 111 16.78 18.19 -5.12
N PHE A 112 17.63 18.13 -4.09
CA PHE A 112 17.72 19.17 -3.07
C PHE A 112 18.17 20.51 -3.64
N ILE A 113 19.03 20.50 -4.68
CA ILE A 113 19.53 21.74 -5.30
C ILE A 113 18.40 22.38 -6.11
N ALA A 114 17.62 21.59 -6.85
CA ALA A 114 16.44 22.09 -7.54
C ALA A 114 15.43 22.64 -6.54
N LEU A 115 15.07 21.87 -5.50
CA LEU A 115 14.14 22.30 -4.46
C LEU A 115 14.56 23.60 -3.76
N SER A 116 15.87 23.81 -3.54
CA SER A 116 16.37 25.04 -2.90
C SER A 116 16.31 26.28 -3.79
N LYS A 117 16.04 26.13 -5.07
CA LYS A 117 15.91 27.23 -6.06
C LYS A 117 14.46 27.60 -6.34
N GLU A 118 13.51 26.78 -5.93
CA GLU A 118 12.10 27.10 -6.07
C GLU A 118 11.73 28.32 -5.23
N GLU A 119 10.95 29.23 -5.77
CA GLU A 119 10.56 30.46 -5.07
C GLU A 119 9.52 30.14 -3.97
N THR A 120 8.65 29.17 -4.22
CA THR A 120 7.62 28.75 -3.28
C THR A 120 7.63 27.21 -3.13
N TRP A 121 7.16 26.74 -1.99
CA TRP A 121 7.00 25.30 -1.73
C TRP A 121 6.03 24.65 -2.74
N GLU A 122 4.95 25.35 -3.10
CA GLU A 122 3.88 24.88 -3.96
C GLU A 122 4.32 24.63 -5.41
N GLU A 123 5.41 25.24 -5.84
CA GLU A 123 5.97 25.02 -7.18
C GLU A 123 6.89 23.79 -7.25
N SER A 124 7.31 23.28 -6.10
CA SER A 124 8.26 22.18 -6.05
C SER A 124 7.68 20.83 -6.53
N GLU A 125 8.56 20.01 -7.13
CA GLU A 125 8.21 18.61 -7.48
C GLU A 125 7.76 17.82 -6.26
N LEU A 126 8.38 18.07 -5.09
CA LEU A 126 8.06 17.36 -3.85
C LEU A 126 6.65 17.71 -3.38
N TYR A 127 6.24 18.98 -3.42
CA TYR A 127 4.87 19.37 -3.14
C TYR A 127 3.89 18.71 -4.12
N ASN A 128 4.15 18.78 -5.42
CA ASN A 128 3.30 18.21 -6.45
C ASN A 128 3.13 16.69 -6.31
N TYR A 129 4.11 16.00 -5.71
CA TYR A 129 3.99 14.59 -5.36
C TYR A 129 3.19 14.39 -4.07
N LEU A 130 3.47 15.17 -3.01
CA LEU A 130 2.89 14.93 -1.69
C LEU A 130 1.44 15.42 -1.57
N ALA A 131 1.13 16.61 -2.14
CA ALA A 131 -0.17 17.26 -1.96
C ALA A 131 -1.37 16.43 -2.45
N PRO A 132 -1.33 15.76 -3.63
CA PRO A 132 -2.43 14.94 -4.11
C PRO A 132 -2.39 13.51 -3.54
N THR A 133 -1.32 13.10 -2.84
CA THR A 133 -1.11 11.72 -2.43
C THR A 133 -1.72 11.45 -1.06
N LYS A 134 -2.58 10.44 -0.99
CA LYS A 134 -3.03 9.84 0.27
C LYS A 134 -2.14 8.66 0.63
N PHE A 135 -1.58 8.64 1.83
CA PHE A 135 -0.80 7.50 2.30
C PHE A 135 -1.66 6.60 3.19
N MET A 136 -1.74 5.31 2.84
CA MET A 136 -2.33 4.29 3.69
C MET A 136 -1.22 3.58 4.46
N PHE A 137 -1.06 3.92 5.75
CA PHE A 137 -0.09 3.26 6.61
C PHE A 137 -0.67 1.98 7.21
N VAL A 138 -0.02 0.85 6.93
CA VAL A 138 -0.37 -0.47 7.44
C VAL A 138 0.68 -0.87 8.45
N ILE A 139 0.29 -0.88 9.73
CA ILE A 139 1.22 -0.99 10.85
C ILE A 139 1.25 -2.41 11.37
N PHE A 140 2.45 -2.97 11.48
CA PHE A 140 2.74 -4.22 12.17
C PHE A 140 3.51 -3.90 13.46
N GLN A 141 2.83 -4.04 14.59
CA GLN A 141 3.39 -3.74 15.92
C GLN A 141 4.10 -4.96 16.50
N GLU A 142 5.34 -4.81 16.96
CA GLU A 142 6.05 -5.85 17.70
C GLU A 142 5.43 -6.04 19.08
N ARG A 143 5.02 -7.28 19.36
CA ARG A 143 4.52 -7.71 20.66
C ARG A 143 5.35 -8.88 21.18
N GLY A 144 6.46 -8.58 21.87
CA GLY A 144 7.34 -9.56 22.48
C GLY A 144 8.06 -10.49 21.49
N ALA A 145 9.25 -10.97 21.85
CA ALA A 145 10.04 -11.98 21.13
C ALA A 145 10.16 -11.80 19.59
N GLY A 146 10.06 -10.56 19.09
CA GLY A 146 10.16 -10.27 17.65
C GLY A 146 8.92 -10.62 16.84
N ALA A 147 7.80 -10.99 17.46
CA ALA A 147 6.54 -11.24 16.78
C ALA A 147 5.85 -9.92 16.42
N TYR A 148 5.56 -9.72 15.14
CA TYR A 148 4.80 -8.57 14.64
C TYR A 148 3.33 -8.93 14.49
N VAL A 149 2.45 -8.06 14.99
CA VAL A 149 0.99 -8.19 14.97
C VAL A 149 0.42 -7.07 14.11
N PHE A 150 -0.51 -7.40 13.25
CA PHE A 150 -1.26 -6.47 12.39
C PHE A 150 -2.38 -5.76 13.14
#